data_73658b167fb6e8bb637687197a777ca3
#
_entry.id   73658b167fb6e8bb637687197a777ca3
#
_cell.length_a   1.000
_cell.length_b   1.000
_cell.length_c   1.000
_cell.angle_alpha   90.00
_cell.angle_beta   90.00
_cell.angle_gamma   90.00
#
_symmetry.space_group_name_H-M   'P 1'
#
loop_
_entity.id
_entity.type
_entity.pdbx_description
1 polymer ?
#
loop_
_entity_poly.entity_id
_entity_poly.type
_entity_poly.pdbx_seq_one_letter_code
_entity_poly.pdbx_strand_id
1 'polypeptide(L)'
;DQADIETYNWELSKVKILYKDGKNESLDKLIFKSNFNKNKLDSIFSNLNSLNIMQLIELSKDYKKLGYSNIEIKAHLYKLFLLPVYVSIMAVIGSIIMLYLNYFNSKLFNISIGIMASVTIYYINHFFSLLGTTEKTSVLLSVSIPLIILTMFCFIGIVKINEK
;
A
#
# COMPACT_ATOMS: atom_id res chain seq x y z
N ASP A 1 -17.81 -19.98 25.89
CA ASP A 1 -16.80 -20.24 24.87
C ASP A 1 -15.79 -19.10 24.89
N GLN A 2 -14.57 -19.36 25.37
CA GLN A 2 -13.47 -18.40 25.44
C GLN A 2 -12.23 -19.07 24.84
N ALA A 3 -11.47 -18.30 24.04
CA ALA A 3 -10.20 -18.72 23.48
C ALA A 3 -9.12 -17.71 23.90
N ASP A 4 -8.05 -18.19 24.55
CA ASP A 4 -6.84 -17.42 24.73
C ASP A 4 -5.92 -17.65 23.52
N ILE A 5 -5.63 -16.57 22.78
CA ILE A 5 -4.88 -16.57 21.52
C ILE A 5 -3.55 -15.79 21.63
N GLU A 6 -3.07 -15.48 22.84
CA GLU A 6 -1.85 -14.69 23.03
C GLU A 6 -0.62 -15.40 22.46
N THR A 7 -0.59 -16.71 22.57
CA THR A 7 0.51 -17.55 22.08
C THR A 7 0.09 -18.38 20.85
N TYR A 8 1.06 -19.10 20.23
CA TYR A 8 0.77 -20.07 19.18
C TYR A 8 0.01 -21.32 19.66
N ASN A 9 -0.05 -21.53 20.98
CA ASN A 9 -0.85 -22.58 21.59
C ASN A 9 -2.13 -21.93 22.13
N TRP A 10 -3.22 -22.07 21.39
CA TRP A 10 -4.51 -21.51 21.77
C TRP A 10 -5.13 -22.36 22.88
N GLU A 11 -5.44 -21.76 24.00
CA GLU A 11 -6.19 -22.42 25.06
C GLU A 11 -7.69 -22.16 24.84
N LEU A 12 -8.38 -23.20 24.43
CA LEU A 12 -9.83 -23.16 24.17
C LEU A 12 -10.55 -23.70 25.40
N SER A 13 -11.52 -22.93 25.91
CA SER A 13 -12.38 -23.37 27.04
C SER A 13 -13.79 -23.70 26.54
N LYS A 14 -14.37 -24.78 27.08
CA LYS A 14 -15.71 -25.29 26.70
C LYS A 14 -15.84 -25.60 25.21
N VAL A 15 -14.97 -26.46 24.73
CA VAL A 15 -14.90 -26.82 23.29
C VAL A 15 -15.89 -27.92 22.96
N LYS A 16 -16.63 -27.76 21.87
CA LYS A 16 -17.42 -28.81 21.25
C LYS A 16 -16.73 -29.27 19.97
N ILE A 17 -16.28 -30.50 19.94
CA ILE A 17 -15.67 -31.11 18.75
C ILE A 17 -16.76 -31.88 18.01
N LEU A 18 -16.94 -31.52 16.73
CA LEU A 18 -17.82 -32.22 15.82
C LEU A 18 -16.97 -33.10 14.89
N TYR A 19 -17.06 -34.38 15.05
CA TYR A 19 -16.40 -35.34 14.16
C TYR A 19 -17.19 -35.53 12.86
N LYS A 20 -16.48 -35.87 11.79
CA LYS A 20 -17.12 -36.19 10.48
C LYS A 20 -18.15 -37.32 10.58
N ASP A 21 -18.03 -38.19 11.58
CA ASP A 21 -18.94 -39.32 11.86
C ASP A 21 -20.20 -38.91 12.64
N GLY A 22 -20.42 -37.58 12.82
CA GLY A 22 -21.60 -37.08 13.54
C GLY A 22 -21.51 -37.17 15.07
N LYS A 23 -20.40 -37.64 15.63
CA LYS A 23 -20.20 -37.69 17.09
C LYS A 23 -19.81 -36.30 17.59
N ASN A 24 -20.43 -35.87 18.70
CA ASN A 24 -20.14 -34.66 19.40
C ASN A 24 -19.43 -34.99 20.71
N GLU A 25 -18.27 -34.38 20.92
CA GLU A 25 -17.52 -34.49 22.16
C GLU A 25 -17.36 -33.08 22.74
N SER A 26 -17.64 -32.93 24.03
CA SER A 26 -17.42 -31.67 24.76
C SER A 26 -16.26 -31.81 25.70
N LEU A 27 -15.26 -30.96 25.54
CA LEU A 27 -14.07 -30.88 26.40
C LEU A 27 -14.05 -29.55 27.14
N ASP A 28 -13.67 -29.59 28.43
CA ASP A 28 -13.58 -28.37 29.25
C ASP A 28 -12.39 -27.48 28.83
N LYS A 29 -11.29 -28.10 28.40
CA LYS A 29 -10.10 -27.41 27.88
C LYS A 29 -9.48 -28.19 26.77
N LEU A 30 -9.06 -27.47 25.69
CA LEU A 30 -8.31 -28.02 24.57
C LEU A 30 -7.18 -27.06 24.22
N ILE A 31 -5.94 -27.56 24.15
CA ILE A 31 -4.81 -26.81 23.63
C ILE A 31 -4.69 -27.11 22.14
N PHE A 32 -4.91 -26.08 21.32
CA PHE A 32 -4.81 -26.17 19.88
C PHE A 32 -3.57 -25.41 19.39
N LYS A 33 -2.63 -26.10 18.75
CA LYS A 33 -1.45 -25.48 18.16
C LYS A 33 -1.84 -24.80 16.85
N SER A 34 -1.86 -23.48 16.87
CA SER A 34 -2.15 -22.63 15.71
C SER A 34 -0.87 -22.03 15.12
N ASN A 35 -0.90 -21.69 13.84
CA ASN A 35 0.15 -20.88 13.20
C ASN A 35 -0.08 -19.37 13.40
N PHE A 36 -1.13 -18.99 14.13
CA PHE A 36 -1.53 -17.62 14.39
C PHE A 36 -1.48 -17.33 15.88
N ASN A 37 -0.88 -16.22 16.25
CA ASN A 37 -0.94 -15.61 17.57
C ASN A 37 -1.70 -14.27 17.48
N LYS A 38 -1.98 -13.65 18.63
CA LYS A 38 -2.69 -12.36 18.71
C LYS A 38 -2.04 -11.28 17.85
N ASN A 39 -0.72 -11.11 17.93
CA ASN A 39 0.00 -10.09 17.16
C ASN A 39 -0.16 -10.28 15.64
N LYS A 40 -0.21 -11.53 15.21
CA LYS A 40 -0.38 -11.89 13.80
C LYS A 40 -1.81 -11.68 13.33
N LEU A 41 -2.80 -11.94 14.16
CA LEU A 41 -4.19 -11.61 13.90
C LEU A 41 -4.41 -10.09 13.86
N ASP A 42 -3.86 -9.37 14.82
CA ASP A 42 -3.93 -7.91 14.87
C ASP A 42 -3.30 -7.28 13.62
N SER A 43 -2.21 -7.83 13.09
CA SER A 43 -1.59 -7.35 11.85
C SER A 43 -2.47 -7.59 10.61
N ILE A 44 -3.26 -8.67 10.58
CA ILE A 44 -4.21 -8.97 9.48
C ILE A 44 -5.36 -7.95 9.46
N PHE A 45 -5.82 -7.51 10.63
CA PHE A 45 -6.91 -6.55 10.77
C PHE A 45 -6.44 -5.09 10.89
N SER A 46 -5.14 -4.84 10.98
CA SER A 46 -4.58 -3.49 11.09
C SER A 46 -4.59 -2.76 9.75
N ASN A 47 -4.58 -1.43 9.83
CA ASN A 47 -4.43 -0.60 8.65
C ASN A 47 -3.02 -0.80 8.05
N LEU A 48 -2.94 -1.08 6.75
CA LEU A 48 -1.67 -1.30 6.04
C LEU A 48 -0.67 -0.15 6.21
N ASN A 49 -1.18 1.09 6.40
CA ASN A 49 -0.34 2.28 6.60
C ASN A 49 0.37 2.31 7.97
N SER A 50 -0.09 1.54 8.94
CA SER A 50 0.51 1.48 10.29
C SER A 50 1.58 0.38 10.42
N LEU A 51 1.70 -0.48 9.41
CA LEU A 51 2.63 -1.60 9.44
C LEU A 51 4.01 -1.21 8.88
N ASN A 52 5.05 -1.73 9.50
CA ASN A 52 6.41 -1.61 9.00
C ASN A 52 6.61 -2.50 7.75
N ILE A 53 7.61 -2.18 6.91
CA ILE A 53 7.92 -2.91 5.67
C ILE A 53 8.10 -4.42 5.93
N MET A 54 8.79 -4.79 7.01
CA MET A 54 8.99 -6.20 7.38
C MET A 54 7.66 -6.90 7.72
N GLN A 55 6.79 -6.24 8.48
CA GLN A 55 5.46 -6.75 8.81
C GLN A 55 4.57 -6.89 7.57
N LEU A 56 4.66 -5.95 6.62
CA LEU A 56 3.94 -6.03 5.34
C LEU A 56 4.41 -7.22 4.48
N ILE A 57 5.71 -7.50 4.45
CA ILE A 57 6.26 -8.65 3.73
C ILE A 57 5.77 -9.95 4.35
N GLU A 58 5.79 -10.04 5.69
CA GLU A 58 5.31 -11.22 6.41
C GLU A 58 3.81 -11.41 6.20
N LEU A 59 3.02 -10.33 6.33
CA LEU A 59 1.59 -10.32 6.09
C LEU A 59 1.26 -10.78 4.65
N SER A 60 2.01 -10.32 3.65
CA SER A 60 1.83 -10.74 2.25
C SER A 60 2.05 -12.25 2.06
N LYS A 61 3.02 -12.83 2.77
CA LYS A 61 3.29 -14.28 2.75
C LYS A 61 2.17 -15.07 3.43
N ASP A 62 1.65 -14.56 4.55
CA ASP A 62 0.59 -15.24 5.30
C ASP A 62 -0.74 -15.20 4.57
N TYR A 63 -1.10 -14.07 3.93
CA TYR A 63 -2.27 -14.00 3.03
C TYR A 63 -2.19 -15.03 1.91
N LYS A 64 -1.01 -15.16 1.28
CA LYS A 64 -0.79 -16.17 0.23
C LYS A 64 -0.97 -17.60 0.74
N LYS A 65 -0.49 -17.92 1.97
CA LYS A 65 -0.65 -19.24 2.58
C LYS A 65 -2.11 -19.57 2.90
N LEU A 66 -2.90 -18.55 3.25
CA LEU A 66 -4.33 -18.68 3.53
C LEU A 66 -5.21 -18.71 2.27
N GLY A 67 -4.63 -18.52 1.08
CA GLY A 67 -5.39 -18.43 -0.17
C GLY A 67 -6.10 -17.09 -0.40
N TYR A 68 -5.80 -16.07 0.41
CA TYR A 68 -6.34 -14.73 0.23
C TYR A 68 -5.53 -13.92 -0.80
N SER A 69 -6.21 -12.98 -1.46
CA SER A 69 -5.56 -12.03 -2.35
C SER A 69 -4.63 -11.10 -1.57
N ASN A 70 -3.36 -11.03 -1.97
CA ASN A 70 -2.35 -10.16 -1.37
C ASN A 70 -2.02 -8.93 -2.23
N ILE A 71 -2.92 -8.61 -3.17
CA ILE A 71 -2.70 -7.57 -4.18
C ILE A 71 -2.59 -6.20 -3.56
N GLU A 72 -3.46 -5.86 -2.61
CA GLU A 72 -3.40 -4.59 -1.90
C GLU A 72 -2.09 -4.41 -1.12
N ILE A 73 -1.65 -5.47 -0.43
CA ILE A 73 -0.39 -5.44 0.33
C ILE A 73 0.80 -5.24 -0.61
N LYS A 74 0.82 -5.92 -1.75
CA LYS A 74 1.85 -5.74 -2.77
C LYS A 74 1.81 -4.33 -3.37
N ALA A 75 0.64 -3.80 -3.67
CA ALA A 75 0.49 -2.44 -4.18
C ALA A 75 1.06 -1.42 -3.19
N HIS A 76 0.78 -1.61 -1.91
CA HIS A 76 1.32 -0.76 -0.85
C HIS A 76 2.84 -0.87 -0.72
N LEU A 77 3.40 -2.09 -0.77
CA LEU A 77 4.84 -2.31 -0.76
C LEU A 77 5.55 -1.65 -1.96
N TYR A 78 5.01 -1.79 -3.18
CA TYR A 78 5.58 -1.13 -4.37
C TYR A 78 5.52 0.39 -4.25
N LYS A 79 4.44 0.95 -3.70
CA LYS A 79 4.34 2.39 -3.44
C LYS A 79 5.41 2.87 -2.46
N LEU A 80 5.61 2.16 -1.35
CA LEU A 80 6.64 2.50 -0.36
C LEU A 80 8.04 2.45 -0.97
N PHE A 81 8.32 1.44 -1.79
CA PHE A 81 9.62 1.29 -2.43
C PHE A 81 9.89 2.39 -3.48
N LEU A 82 8.86 2.79 -4.24
CA LEU A 82 8.97 3.83 -5.26
C LEU A 82 8.80 5.26 -4.70
N LEU A 83 8.42 5.41 -3.43
CA LEU A 83 8.20 6.71 -2.78
C LEU A 83 9.41 7.66 -2.89
N PRO A 84 10.67 7.24 -2.61
CA PRO A 84 11.80 8.16 -2.72
C PRO A 84 12.02 8.64 -4.16
N VAL A 85 11.79 7.80 -5.15
CA VAL A 85 11.86 8.18 -6.58
C VAL A 85 10.75 9.18 -6.92
N TYR A 86 9.53 8.91 -6.45
CA TYR A 86 8.39 9.80 -6.64
C TYR A 86 8.64 11.20 -6.06
N VAL A 87 9.15 11.26 -4.81
CA VAL A 87 9.48 12.54 -4.15
C VAL A 87 10.56 13.30 -4.93
N SER A 88 11.57 12.61 -5.42
CA SER A 88 12.64 13.22 -6.23
C SER A 88 12.10 13.83 -7.53
N ILE A 89 11.23 13.11 -8.24
CA ILE A 89 10.57 13.61 -9.46
C ILE A 89 9.69 14.83 -9.14
N MET A 90 8.92 14.79 -8.05
CA MET A 90 8.08 15.91 -7.63
C MET A 90 8.89 17.16 -7.30
N ALA A 91 10.06 17.01 -6.68
CA ALA A 91 10.98 18.14 -6.42
C ALA A 91 11.49 18.76 -7.73
N VAL A 92 11.82 17.94 -8.73
CA VAL A 92 12.24 18.43 -10.06
C VAL A 92 11.08 19.15 -10.74
N ILE A 93 9.85 18.61 -10.73
CA ILE A 93 8.67 19.26 -11.31
C ILE A 93 8.42 20.61 -10.65
N GLY A 94 8.50 20.68 -9.31
CA GLY A 94 8.35 21.94 -8.58
C GLY A 94 9.39 22.99 -8.99
N SER A 95 10.64 22.56 -9.17
CA SER A 95 11.72 23.43 -9.65
C SER A 95 11.48 23.94 -11.07
N ILE A 96 11.02 23.06 -11.98
CA ILE A 96 10.66 23.40 -13.36
C ILE A 96 9.54 24.45 -13.37
N ILE A 97 8.48 24.22 -12.61
CA ILE A 97 7.34 25.14 -12.51
C ILE A 97 7.82 26.52 -12.03
N MET A 98 8.65 26.53 -10.97
CA MET A 98 9.16 27.78 -10.41
C MET A 98 10.07 28.56 -11.37
N LEU A 99 10.97 27.88 -12.08
CA LEU A 99 11.86 28.49 -13.05
C LEU A 99 11.11 28.97 -14.29
N TYR A 100 10.18 28.19 -14.79
CA TYR A 100 9.41 28.53 -16.00
C TYR A 100 8.46 29.70 -15.76
N LEU A 101 7.79 29.75 -14.61
CA LEU A 101 6.79 30.75 -14.27
C LEU A 101 7.38 32.05 -13.71
N ASN A 102 8.68 32.08 -13.38
CA ASN A 102 9.33 33.29 -12.91
C ASN A 102 9.27 34.46 -13.93
N TYR A 103 8.89 34.14 -15.18
CA TYR A 103 8.59 35.10 -16.24
C TYR A 103 7.20 35.78 -16.11
N PHE A 104 6.29 35.23 -15.32
CA PHE A 104 4.95 35.79 -15.13
C PHE A 104 4.87 36.54 -13.80
N ASN A 105 4.49 37.77 -13.86
CA ASN A 105 4.66 38.86 -12.88
C ASN A 105 4.00 38.70 -11.51
N SER A 106 3.35 37.59 -11.14
CA SER A 106 2.75 37.47 -9.81
C SER A 106 3.14 36.18 -9.09
N LYS A 107 3.77 36.32 -7.92
CA LYS A 107 4.15 35.18 -7.06
C LYS A 107 2.97 34.31 -6.68
N LEU A 108 1.79 34.92 -6.44
CA LEU A 108 0.57 34.20 -6.10
C LEU A 108 0.08 33.29 -7.22
N PHE A 109 0.19 33.72 -8.45
CA PHE A 109 -0.19 32.93 -9.62
C PHE A 109 0.70 31.69 -9.78
N ASN A 110 2.01 31.83 -9.56
CA ASN A 110 2.95 30.72 -9.62
C ASN A 110 2.68 29.66 -8.53
N ILE A 111 2.36 30.10 -7.32
CA ILE A 111 1.98 29.21 -6.22
C ILE A 111 0.67 28.47 -6.57
N SER A 112 -0.31 29.18 -7.11
CA SER A 112 -1.60 28.61 -7.49
C SER A 112 -1.44 27.51 -8.54
N ILE A 113 -0.60 27.74 -9.57
CA ILE A 113 -0.31 26.72 -10.58
C ILE A 113 0.39 25.51 -9.97
N GLY A 114 1.36 25.73 -9.05
CA GLY A 114 2.04 24.64 -8.35
C GLY A 114 1.07 23.76 -7.55
N ILE A 115 0.13 24.38 -6.84
CA ILE A 115 -0.91 23.67 -6.10
C ILE A 115 -1.82 22.88 -7.05
N MET A 116 -2.31 23.49 -8.12
CA MET A 116 -3.15 22.81 -9.09
C MET A 116 -2.43 21.61 -9.74
N ALA A 117 -1.17 21.79 -10.11
CA ALA A 117 -0.35 20.71 -10.67
C ALA A 117 -0.20 19.55 -9.68
N SER A 118 0.10 19.84 -8.41
CA SER A 118 0.28 18.81 -7.37
C SER A 118 -1.01 18.03 -7.11
N VAL A 119 -2.15 18.71 -7.07
CA VAL A 119 -3.48 18.09 -6.91
C VAL A 119 -3.79 17.17 -8.11
N THR A 120 -3.54 17.65 -9.33
CA THR A 120 -3.75 16.87 -10.56
C THR A 120 -2.88 15.60 -10.55
N ILE A 121 -1.60 15.72 -10.22
CA ILE A 121 -0.68 14.59 -10.13
C ILE A 121 -1.13 13.60 -9.07
N TYR A 122 -1.61 14.07 -7.91
CA TYR A 122 -2.15 13.23 -6.85
C TYR A 122 -3.34 12.39 -7.34
N TYR A 123 -4.32 13.01 -8.02
CA TYR A 123 -5.49 12.29 -8.55
C TYR A 123 -5.11 11.27 -9.64
N ILE A 124 -4.18 11.61 -10.52
CA ILE A 124 -3.66 10.67 -11.53
C ILE A 124 -3.04 9.46 -10.84
N ASN A 125 -2.17 9.69 -9.87
CA ASN A 125 -1.52 8.61 -9.12
C ASN A 125 -2.52 7.73 -8.35
N HIS A 126 -3.52 8.36 -7.74
CA HIS A 126 -4.60 7.65 -7.04
C HIS A 126 -5.43 6.79 -7.98
N PHE A 127 -5.80 7.31 -9.16
CA PHE A 127 -6.55 6.58 -10.17
C PHE A 127 -5.81 5.32 -10.65
N PHE A 128 -4.53 5.44 -11.01
CA PHE A 128 -3.72 4.29 -11.41
C PHE A 128 -3.56 3.28 -10.27
N SER A 129 -3.45 3.76 -9.05
CA SER A 129 -3.40 2.90 -7.87
C SER A 129 -4.65 2.03 -7.72
N LEU A 130 -5.84 2.62 -7.91
CA LEU A 130 -7.11 1.90 -7.86
C LEU A 130 -7.20 0.83 -8.96
N LEU A 131 -6.71 1.13 -10.18
CA LEU A 131 -6.66 0.15 -11.26
C LEU A 131 -5.79 -1.07 -10.90
N GLY A 132 -4.71 -0.87 -10.15
CA GLY A 132 -3.84 -1.96 -9.70
C GLY A 132 -4.46 -2.84 -8.62
N THR A 133 -5.28 -2.26 -7.73
CA THR A 133 -5.94 -3.02 -6.65
C THR A 133 -7.16 -3.79 -7.13
N THR A 134 -7.79 -3.36 -8.24
CA THR A 134 -8.98 -4.02 -8.83
C THR A 134 -8.66 -5.20 -9.76
N GLU A 135 -7.42 -5.70 -9.76
CA GLU A 135 -6.95 -6.83 -10.60
C GLU A 135 -7.06 -6.63 -12.12
N LYS A 136 -7.51 -5.46 -12.56
CA LYS A 136 -7.64 -5.15 -14.00
C LYS A 136 -6.30 -4.98 -14.70
N THR A 137 -5.26 -4.63 -13.93
CA THR A 137 -3.90 -4.44 -14.42
C THR A 137 -2.89 -5.02 -13.45
N SER A 138 -1.68 -5.34 -13.93
CA SER A 138 -0.58 -5.74 -13.06
C SER A 138 -0.27 -4.62 -12.06
N VAL A 139 -0.16 -4.96 -10.78
CA VAL A 139 0.15 -4.02 -9.68
C VAL A 139 1.40 -3.19 -9.97
N LEU A 140 2.44 -3.85 -10.51
CA LEU A 140 3.69 -3.18 -10.87
C LEU A 140 3.46 -2.10 -11.94
N LEU A 141 2.70 -2.42 -12.99
CA LEU A 141 2.39 -1.46 -14.06
C LEU A 141 1.58 -0.29 -13.53
N SER A 142 0.58 -0.55 -12.70
CA SER A 142 -0.28 0.50 -12.15
C SER A 142 0.49 1.52 -11.29
N VAL A 143 1.53 1.10 -10.59
CA VAL A 143 2.36 2.00 -9.79
C VAL A 143 3.44 2.68 -10.65
N SER A 144 3.94 1.99 -11.69
CA SER A 144 5.04 2.51 -12.52
C SER A 144 4.59 3.48 -13.62
N ILE A 145 3.39 3.29 -14.20
CA ILE A 145 2.89 4.13 -15.31
C ILE A 145 2.86 5.62 -14.92
N PRO A 146 2.24 6.05 -13.81
CA PRO A 146 2.23 7.47 -13.45
C PRO A 146 3.64 8.02 -13.25
N LEU A 147 4.56 7.22 -12.76
CA LEU A 147 5.94 7.60 -12.52
C LEU A 147 6.69 7.83 -13.84
N ILE A 148 6.46 6.97 -14.84
CA ILE A 148 7.01 7.10 -16.19
C ILE A 148 6.45 8.38 -16.87
N ILE A 149 5.17 8.62 -16.76
CA ILE A 149 4.54 9.85 -17.31
C ILE A 149 5.17 11.09 -16.69
N LEU A 150 5.33 11.13 -15.35
CA LEU A 150 5.94 12.25 -14.66
C LEU A 150 7.41 12.47 -15.04
N THR A 151 8.19 11.39 -15.20
CA THR A 151 9.58 11.50 -15.68
C THR A 151 9.65 12.07 -17.09
N MET A 152 8.75 11.68 -18.00
CA MET A 152 8.67 12.26 -19.34
C MET A 152 8.36 13.78 -19.29
N PHE A 153 7.44 14.19 -18.43
CA PHE A 153 7.17 15.62 -18.21
C PHE A 153 8.39 16.37 -17.67
N CYS A 154 9.15 15.78 -16.75
CA CYS A 154 10.40 16.36 -16.27
C CYS A 154 11.40 16.57 -17.40
N PHE A 155 11.61 15.56 -18.26
CA PHE A 155 12.53 15.67 -19.40
C PHE A 155 12.12 16.80 -20.35
N ILE A 156 10.84 16.85 -20.74
CA ILE A 156 10.32 17.91 -21.61
C ILE A 156 10.51 19.30 -20.96
N GLY A 157 10.24 19.41 -19.66
CA GLY A 157 10.37 20.64 -18.92
C GLY A 157 11.83 21.13 -18.85
N ILE A 158 12.77 20.23 -18.59
CA ILE A 158 14.22 20.56 -18.52
C ILE A 158 14.73 21.02 -19.88
N VAL A 159 14.39 20.28 -20.96
CA VAL A 159 14.79 20.67 -22.33
C VAL A 159 14.27 22.07 -22.66
N LYS A 160 13.00 22.34 -22.38
CA LYS A 160 12.37 23.62 -22.68
C LYS A 160 12.94 24.80 -21.87
N ILE A 161 13.49 24.54 -20.68
CA ILE A 161 14.20 25.57 -19.90
C ILE A 161 15.61 25.82 -20.47
N ASN A 162 16.27 24.76 -20.96
CA ASN A 162 17.64 24.87 -21.49
C ASN A 162 17.70 25.52 -22.89
N GLU A 163 16.60 25.51 -23.64
CA GLU A 163 16.50 26.16 -24.96
C GLU A 163 16.16 27.65 -24.89
N LYS A 164 15.93 28.20 -23.68
CA LYS A 164 15.69 29.63 -23.43
C LYS A 164 16.94 30.32 -22.90
#